data_4638e5749c46de2beada8d5c7276a943
#
_entry.id   4638e5749c46de2beada8d5c7276a943
#
_cell.length_a   1.000
_cell.length_b   1.000
_cell.length_c   1.000
_cell.angle_alpha   90.00
_cell.angle_beta   90.00
_cell.angle_gamma   90.00
#
_symmetry.space_group_name_H-M   'P 1'
#
loop_
_entity.id
_entity.type
_entity.pdbx_description
1 polymer ?
#
loop_
_entity_poly.entity_id
_entity_poly.type
_entity_poly.pdbx_seq_one_letter_code
_entity_poly.pdbx_strand_id
1 'polypeptide(L)'
;PNLLENKKIEEVMRRGKWILFSLDKLYLSFHLRLNGYIFLLDYGEPDDYDCAILPVDGEYLHFGDPRRLAQMKITEDVDSFIEELGIDPLSSDFTLEYLDRTLKKKRTNIKTFLMDQDIISGIGNTYADEILFSARINPTRLCQSLSRDEVESLYKSIKEILEEALKLGGTSI
;
A
#
# COMPACT_ATOMS: atom_id res chain seq x y z
N PRO A 1 -26.97 7.21 7.44
CA PRO A 1 -26.94 7.00 8.85
C PRO A 1 -25.49 7.02 9.33
N ASN A 2 -25.30 7.72 10.41
CA ASN A 2 -24.08 8.21 11.01
C ASN A 2 -23.22 7.11 11.66
N LEU A 3 -22.73 6.14 10.90
CA LEU A 3 -21.88 5.06 11.44
C LEU A 3 -20.58 5.58 12.05
N LEU A 4 -20.11 6.74 11.59
CA LEU A 4 -18.84 7.35 12.01
C LEU A 4 -19.02 8.44 13.07
N GLU A 5 -20.26 8.90 13.31
CA GLU A 5 -20.54 10.01 14.24
C GLU A 5 -20.18 9.62 15.68
N ASN A 6 -19.49 10.52 16.37
CA ASN A 6 -18.99 10.33 17.74
C ASN A 6 -18.07 9.11 17.93
N LYS A 7 -17.47 8.58 16.87
CA LYS A 7 -16.45 7.56 16.94
C LYS A 7 -15.07 8.18 17.14
N LYS A 8 -14.29 7.58 18.02
CA LYS A 8 -12.91 7.97 18.24
C LYS A 8 -12.00 7.21 17.29
N ILE A 9 -11.06 7.91 16.65
CA ILE A 9 -9.95 7.26 15.94
C ILE A 9 -8.97 6.79 17.01
N GLU A 10 -8.85 5.47 17.16
CA GLU A 10 -7.98 4.85 18.16
C GLU A 10 -6.58 4.65 17.62
N GLU A 11 -6.47 4.25 16.37
CA GLU A 11 -5.21 3.98 15.69
C GLU A 11 -5.32 4.26 14.18
N VAL A 12 -4.21 4.71 13.58
CA VAL A 12 -4.04 4.81 12.14
C VAL A 12 -2.94 3.84 11.72
N MET A 13 -3.26 2.92 10.83
CA MET A 13 -2.35 1.87 10.38
C MET A 13 -2.34 1.76 8.86
N ARG A 14 -1.31 1.10 8.32
CA ARG A 14 -1.21 0.76 6.90
C ARG A 14 -1.27 -0.75 6.70
N ARG A 15 -2.00 -1.17 5.67
CA ARG A 15 -1.96 -2.55 5.15
C ARG A 15 -1.86 -2.50 3.62
N GLY A 16 -0.73 -2.92 3.08
CA GLY A 16 -0.45 -2.77 1.65
C GLY A 16 -0.55 -1.31 1.21
N LYS A 17 -1.47 -1.02 0.28
CA LYS A 17 -1.78 0.33 -0.23
C LYS A 17 -3.03 0.94 0.42
N TRP A 18 -3.52 0.37 1.50
CA TRP A 18 -4.65 0.87 2.26
C TRP A 18 -4.19 1.61 3.51
N ILE A 19 -4.85 2.71 3.83
CA ILE A 19 -4.78 3.42 5.10
C ILE A 19 -6.02 3.02 5.88
N LEU A 20 -5.86 2.58 7.13
CA LEU A 20 -6.92 2.06 7.99
C LEU A 20 -7.00 2.90 9.26
N PHE A 21 -8.16 3.44 9.54
CA PHE A 21 -8.48 4.11 10.81
C PHE A 21 -9.32 3.16 11.65
N SER A 22 -8.80 2.75 12.80
CA SER A 22 -9.53 1.96 13.78
C SER A 22 -10.48 2.85 14.59
N LEU A 23 -11.76 2.49 14.64
CA LEU A 23 -12.84 3.25 15.25
C LEU A 23 -13.71 2.35 16.15
N ASP A 24 -13.20 1.89 17.29
CA ASP A 24 -13.84 0.88 18.15
C ASP A 24 -13.99 -0.47 17.39
N LYS A 25 -15.19 -0.84 16.99
CA LYS A 25 -15.48 -2.07 16.24
C LYS A 25 -15.52 -1.88 14.72
N LEU A 26 -15.25 -0.69 14.25
CA LEU A 26 -15.28 -0.33 12.84
C LEU A 26 -13.89 0.04 12.35
N TYR A 27 -13.64 -0.20 11.08
CA TYR A 27 -12.48 0.30 10.38
C TYR A 27 -12.93 1.15 9.20
N LEU A 28 -12.43 2.37 9.15
CA LEU A 28 -12.56 3.24 7.98
C LEU A 28 -11.27 3.10 7.16
N SER A 29 -11.39 2.62 5.94
CA SER A 29 -10.24 2.32 5.08
C SER A 29 -10.24 3.16 3.81
N PHE A 30 -9.06 3.58 3.39
CA PHE A 30 -8.84 4.40 2.20
C PHE A 30 -7.81 3.76 1.28
N HIS A 31 -8.11 3.68 0.00
CA HIS A 31 -7.17 3.32 -1.05
C HIS A 31 -7.05 4.47 -2.06
N LEU A 32 -5.91 5.11 -2.11
CA LEU A 32 -5.72 6.36 -2.88
C LEU A 32 -5.60 6.14 -4.39
N ARG A 33 -5.37 4.90 -4.84
CA ARG A 33 -5.17 4.56 -6.25
C ARG A 33 -4.01 5.38 -6.86
N LEU A 34 -4.26 6.13 -7.94
CA LEU A 34 -3.23 6.87 -8.68
C LEU A 34 -3.10 8.33 -8.26
N ASN A 35 -4.22 8.99 -8.00
CA ASN A 35 -4.28 10.44 -7.77
C ASN A 35 -5.10 10.82 -6.54
N GLY A 36 -5.54 9.84 -5.77
CA GLY A 36 -6.28 10.10 -4.54
C GLY A 36 -5.43 10.75 -3.48
N TYR A 37 -6.06 11.54 -2.63
CA TYR A 37 -5.42 12.24 -1.52
C TYR A 37 -6.27 12.18 -0.26
N ILE A 38 -5.63 12.38 0.87
CA ILE A 38 -6.25 12.65 2.17
C ILE A 38 -5.52 13.86 2.76
N PHE A 39 -6.27 14.90 3.11
CA PHE A 39 -5.76 16.08 3.81
C PHE A 39 -6.57 16.35 5.07
N LEU A 40 -5.93 16.83 6.11
CA LEU A 40 -6.56 17.39 7.29
C LEU A 40 -6.47 18.90 7.17
N LEU A 41 -7.61 19.58 7.10
CA LEU A 41 -7.73 21.03 6.87
C LEU A 41 -8.60 21.68 7.95
N ASP A 42 -8.43 22.97 8.16
CA ASP A 42 -9.18 23.76 9.12
C ASP A 42 -10.54 24.26 8.59
N TYR A 43 -10.88 23.91 7.37
CA TYR A 43 -12.14 24.25 6.70
C TYR A 43 -12.81 23.02 6.09
N GLY A 44 -14.15 23.05 6.01
CA GLY A 44 -14.97 21.96 5.48
C GLY A 44 -15.67 22.27 4.16
N GLU A 45 -15.34 23.36 3.48
CA GLU A 45 -15.85 23.67 2.15
C GLU A 45 -15.29 22.66 1.15
N PRO A 46 -16.14 22.04 0.30
CA PRO A 46 -15.69 21.04 -0.64
C PRO A 46 -14.82 21.62 -1.76
N ASP A 47 -13.75 20.92 -2.11
CA ASP A 47 -13.00 21.12 -3.36
C ASP A 47 -13.68 20.32 -4.50
N ASP A 48 -13.40 20.68 -5.75
CA ASP A 48 -13.95 20.06 -6.95
C ASP A 48 -13.74 18.55 -7.03
N TYR A 49 -12.67 18.06 -6.38
CA TYR A 49 -12.26 16.65 -6.42
C TYR A 49 -12.59 15.87 -5.15
N ASP A 50 -13.15 16.51 -4.13
CA ASP A 50 -13.52 15.82 -2.90
C ASP A 50 -14.60 14.77 -3.16
N CYS A 51 -14.37 13.60 -2.56
CA CYS A 51 -15.29 12.48 -2.56
C CYS A 51 -16.02 12.35 -1.23
N ALA A 52 -15.36 12.75 -0.14
CA ALA A 52 -15.92 12.83 1.20
C ALA A 52 -15.15 13.84 2.03
N ILE A 53 -15.88 14.51 2.95
CA ILE A 53 -15.33 15.38 3.98
C ILE A 53 -15.87 14.88 5.33
N LEU A 54 -14.98 14.57 6.25
CA LEU A 54 -15.33 14.03 7.56
C LEU A 54 -14.84 15.00 8.65
N PRO A 55 -15.74 15.53 9.50
CA PRO A 55 -15.32 16.34 10.65
C PRO A 55 -14.52 15.49 11.65
N VAL A 56 -13.37 15.98 12.10
CA VAL A 56 -12.47 15.33 13.07
C VAL A 56 -11.90 16.38 14.03
N ASP A 57 -12.36 16.40 15.28
CA ASP A 57 -11.84 17.22 16.37
C ASP A 57 -11.65 18.73 16.05
N GLY A 58 -12.60 19.29 15.26
CA GLY A 58 -12.58 20.72 14.89
C GLY A 58 -11.86 21.01 13.56
N GLU A 59 -11.28 20.01 12.94
CA GLU A 59 -10.73 20.03 11.60
C GLU A 59 -11.58 19.15 10.67
N TYR A 60 -11.19 19.05 9.40
CA TYR A 60 -11.91 18.29 8.39
C TYR A 60 -10.95 17.42 7.60
N LEU A 61 -11.22 16.11 7.58
CA LEU A 61 -10.51 15.16 6.75
C LEU A 61 -11.11 15.17 5.35
N HIS A 62 -10.41 15.72 4.39
CA HIS A 62 -10.78 15.74 2.99
C HIS A 62 -10.21 14.49 2.31
N PHE A 63 -11.09 13.68 1.72
CA PHE A 63 -10.71 12.55 0.87
C PHE A 63 -11.18 12.81 -0.55
N GLY A 64 -10.26 12.87 -1.48
CA GLY A 64 -10.57 13.21 -2.87
C GLY A 64 -9.75 12.45 -3.89
N ASP A 65 -10.20 12.50 -5.15
CA ASP A 65 -9.51 11.99 -6.32
C ASP A 65 -10.06 12.62 -7.61
N PRO A 66 -9.24 13.34 -8.39
CA PRO A 66 -9.64 13.90 -9.68
C PRO A 66 -10.20 12.87 -10.67
N ARG A 67 -9.79 11.60 -10.53
CA ARG A 67 -10.22 10.50 -11.40
C ARG A 67 -11.37 9.67 -10.82
N ARG A 68 -11.79 9.92 -9.59
CA ARG A 68 -12.86 9.17 -8.89
C ARG A 68 -12.61 7.65 -8.83
N LEU A 69 -11.35 7.22 -8.78
CA LEU A 69 -10.94 5.82 -8.68
C LEU A 69 -10.57 5.42 -7.25
N ALA A 70 -10.25 6.41 -6.41
CA ALA A 70 -9.95 6.19 -5.00
C ALA A 70 -11.16 5.57 -4.29
N GLN A 71 -10.89 4.79 -3.25
CA GLN A 71 -11.93 4.03 -2.54
C GLN A 71 -11.90 4.35 -1.06
N MET A 72 -13.08 4.52 -0.49
CA MET A 72 -13.32 4.59 0.95
C MET A 72 -14.30 3.47 1.33
N LYS A 73 -13.99 2.70 2.36
CA LYS A 73 -14.81 1.59 2.83
C LYS A 73 -14.92 1.62 4.35
N ILE A 74 -16.04 1.14 4.85
CA ILE A 74 -16.26 0.87 6.28
C ILE A 74 -16.48 -0.63 6.41
N THR A 75 -15.77 -1.27 7.35
CA THR A 75 -15.91 -2.70 7.65
C THR A 75 -15.82 -2.96 9.15
N GLU A 76 -16.51 -3.97 9.63
CA GLU A 76 -16.34 -4.56 10.96
C GLU A 76 -15.34 -5.71 10.93
N ASP A 77 -15.14 -6.32 9.77
CA ASP A 77 -14.25 -7.44 9.54
C ASP A 77 -12.98 -6.98 8.80
N VAL A 78 -12.01 -6.50 9.59
CA VAL A 78 -10.71 -6.09 9.05
C VAL A 78 -9.82 -7.30 8.75
N ASP A 79 -10.02 -8.40 9.45
CA ASP A 79 -9.16 -9.58 9.31
C ASP A 79 -9.37 -10.22 7.94
N SER A 80 -10.63 -10.42 7.51
CA SER A 80 -10.88 -10.91 6.14
C SER A 80 -10.33 -9.99 5.06
N PHE A 81 -10.36 -8.69 5.31
CA PHE A 81 -9.79 -7.69 4.40
C PHE A 81 -8.25 -7.77 4.32
N ILE A 82 -7.59 -8.06 5.45
CA ILE A 82 -6.12 -8.18 5.55
C ILE A 82 -5.66 -9.53 5.00
N GLU A 83 -6.40 -10.61 5.22
CA GLU A 83 -6.09 -11.97 4.75
C GLU A 83 -6.04 -12.07 3.22
N GLU A 84 -6.75 -11.20 2.50
CA GLU A 84 -6.68 -11.10 1.04
C GLU A 84 -5.38 -10.46 0.54
N LEU A 85 -4.59 -9.82 1.41
CA LEU A 85 -3.35 -9.16 1.05
C LEU A 85 -2.15 -10.08 1.26
N GLY A 86 -1.24 -10.06 0.29
CA GLY A 86 0.06 -10.70 0.42
C GLY A 86 0.92 -10.11 1.54
N ILE A 87 2.07 -10.73 1.77
CA ILE A 87 2.98 -10.34 2.84
C ILE A 87 3.45 -8.88 2.70
N ASP A 88 3.54 -8.17 3.81
CA ASP A 88 4.16 -6.85 3.83
C ASP A 88 5.69 -7.00 3.68
N PRO A 89 6.32 -6.39 2.67
CA PRO A 89 7.74 -6.52 2.42
C PRO A 89 8.63 -5.93 3.53
N LEU A 90 8.06 -5.11 4.42
CA LEU A 90 8.78 -4.54 5.57
C LEU A 90 8.56 -5.33 6.87
N SER A 91 7.68 -6.33 6.87
CA SER A 91 7.48 -7.20 8.03
C SER A 91 8.66 -8.16 8.24
N SER A 92 8.76 -8.73 9.45
CA SER A 92 9.72 -9.79 9.79
C SER A 92 9.47 -11.08 9.01
N ASP A 93 8.24 -11.32 8.58
CA ASP A 93 7.83 -12.54 7.89
C ASP A 93 8.27 -12.55 6.41
N PHE A 94 8.56 -11.38 5.84
CA PHE A 94 9.15 -11.29 4.50
C PHE A 94 10.63 -11.63 4.55
N THR A 95 10.96 -12.91 4.35
CA THR A 95 12.31 -13.45 4.37
C THR A 95 12.82 -13.73 2.95
N LEU A 96 14.16 -13.90 2.83
CA LEU A 96 14.78 -14.33 1.56
C LEU A 96 14.23 -15.69 1.10
N GLU A 97 14.00 -16.60 2.05
CA GLU A 97 13.44 -17.94 1.78
C GLU A 97 11.99 -17.86 1.29
N TYR A 98 11.20 -16.95 1.86
CA TYR A 98 9.84 -16.68 1.36
C TYR A 98 9.89 -16.21 -0.09
N LEU A 99 10.73 -15.21 -0.39
CA LEU A 99 10.86 -14.64 -1.73
C LEU A 99 11.31 -15.71 -2.74
N ASP A 100 12.40 -16.43 -2.46
CA ASP A 100 12.93 -17.48 -3.34
C ASP A 100 11.90 -18.59 -3.63
N ARG A 101 11.26 -19.08 -2.57
CA ARG A 101 10.21 -20.12 -2.70
C ARG A 101 9.03 -19.66 -3.54
N THR A 102 8.63 -18.40 -3.40
CA THR A 102 7.46 -17.85 -4.10
C THR A 102 7.78 -17.56 -5.56
N LEU A 103 8.95 -16.99 -5.84
CA LEU A 103 9.44 -16.79 -7.22
C LEU A 103 9.47 -18.09 -8.04
N LYS A 104 9.95 -19.18 -7.45
CA LYS A 104 10.02 -20.51 -8.11
C LYS A 104 8.66 -21.06 -8.50
N LYS A 105 7.58 -20.65 -7.84
CA LYS A 105 6.21 -21.12 -8.12
C LYS A 105 5.49 -20.31 -9.20
N LYS A 106 5.93 -19.10 -9.49
CA LYS A 106 5.23 -18.17 -10.39
C LYS A 106 5.83 -18.15 -11.80
N ARG A 107 4.96 -18.33 -12.81
CA ARG A 107 5.32 -18.32 -14.24
C ARG A 107 5.03 -16.96 -14.89
N THR A 108 5.33 -15.89 -14.20
CA THR A 108 5.14 -14.51 -14.68
C THR A 108 6.47 -13.78 -14.73
N ASN A 109 6.50 -12.57 -15.33
CA ASN A 109 7.69 -11.73 -15.25
C ASN A 109 7.84 -11.10 -13.86
N ILE A 110 9.07 -10.72 -13.54
CA ILE A 110 9.42 -10.26 -12.21
C ILE A 110 8.71 -8.95 -11.81
N LYS A 111 8.47 -8.04 -12.76
CA LYS A 111 7.75 -6.80 -12.46
C LYS A 111 6.30 -7.08 -12.08
N THR A 112 5.60 -7.92 -12.85
CA THR A 112 4.23 -8.33 -12.53
C THR A 112 4.15 -9.03 -11.17
N PHE A 113 5.15 -9.87 -10.86
CA PHE A 113 5.26 -10.54 -9.57
C PHE A 113 5.38 -9.54 -8.40
N LEU A 114 6.26 -8.54 -8.51
CA LEU A 114 6.44 -7.52 -7.47
C LEU A 114 5.18 -6.68 -7.23
N MET A 115 4.37 -6.49 -8.26
CA MET A 115 3.14 -5.70 -8.21
C MET A 115 1.90 -6.51 -7.80
N ASP A 116 2.02 -7.84 -7.69
CA ASP A 116 0.92 -8.74 -7.30
C ASP A 116 0.64 -8.59 -5.80
N GLN A 117 -0.45 -7.87 -5.47
CA GLN A 117 -0.82 -7.53 -4.09
C GLN A 117 -1.22 -8.75 -3.26
N ASP A 118 -1.54 -9.90 -3.88
CA ASP A 118 -1.84 -11.15 -3.20
C ASP A 118 -0.56 -11.90 -2.79
N ILE A 119 0.60 -11.46 -3.29
CA ILE A 119 1.91 -12.05 -2.97
C ILE A 119 2.73 -11.13 -2.08
N ILE A 120 2.93 -9.88 -2.53
CA ILE A 120 3.67 -8.84 -1.82
C ILE A 120 2.80 -7.59 -1.82
N SER A 121 2.28 -7.23 -0.66
CA SER A 121 1.42 -6.07 -0.56
C SER A 121 2.20 -4.76 -0.50
N GLY A 122 1.68 -3.70 -1.12
CA GLY A 122 2.23 -2.35 -1.01
C GLY A 122 3.09 -1.89 -2.18
N ILE A 123 3.82 -2.77 -2.87
CA ILE A 123 4.65 -2.38 -4.01
C ILE A 123 3.78 -1.96 -5.19
N GLY A 124 4.02 -0.76 -5.69
CA GLY A 124 3.38 -0.21 -6.88
C GLY A 124 4.33 -0.11 -8.07
N ASN A 125 3.86 0.46 -9.18
CA ASN A 125 4.63 0.55 -10.42
C ASN A 125 5.98 1.28 -10.21
N THR A 126 5.96 2.44 -9.57
CA THR A 126 7.16 3.25 -9.32
C THR A 126 8.20 2.46 -8.53
N TYR A 127 7.82 1.94 -7.37
CA TYR A 127 8.78 1.18 -6.54
C TYR A 127 9.20 -0.16 -7.17
N ALA A 128 8.34 -0.81 -7.96
CA ALA A 128 8.77 -1.99 -8.71
C ALA A 128 9.89 -1.68 -9.70
N ASP A 129 9.82 -0.52 -10.39
CA ASP A 129 10.86 -0.09 -11.30
C ASP A 129 12.16 0.29 -10.56
N GLU A 130 12.09 1.05 -9.47
CA GLU A 130 13.24 1.42 -8.65
C GLU A 130 13.95 0.20 -8.06
N ILE A 131 13.18 -0.74 -7.52
CA ILE A 131 13.71 -2.00 -6.97
C ILE A 131 14.43 -2.81 -8.04
N LEU A 132 13.82 -2.98 -9.21
CA LEU A 132 14.42 -3.77 -10.31
C LEU A 132 15.64 -3.08 -10.89
N PHE A 133 15.63 -1.75 -10.98
CA PHE A 133 16.79 -0.96 -11.39
C PHE A 133 17.96 -1.12 -10.40
N SER A 134 17.69 -0.99 -9.11
CA SER A 134 18.69 -1.19 -8.04
C SER A 134 19.25 -2.61 -8.05
N ALA A 135 18.39 -3.62 -8.21
CA ALA A 135 18.79 -5.03 -8.29
C ALA A 135 19.46 -5.40 -9.63
N ARG A 136 19.45 -4.51 -10.63
CA ARG A 136 19.94 -4.74 -12.01
C ARG A 136 19.26 -5.93 -12.71
N ILE A 137 17.98 -6.08 -12.49
CA ILE A 137 17.15 -7.15 -13.07
C ILE A 137 16.24 -6.57 -14.13
N ASN A 138 16.27 -7.13 -15.34
CA ASN A 138 15.35 -6.72 -16.40
C ASN A 138 13.91 -7.08 -16.00
N PRO A 139 12.94 -6.13 -16.03
CA PRO A 139 11.56 -6.31 -15.58
C PRO A 139 10.78 -7.39 -16.34
N THR A 140 11.20 -7.75 -17.55
CA THR A 140 10.54 -8.78 -18.37
C THR A 140 11.05 -10.20 -18.11
N ARG A 141 12.12 -10.36 -17.29
CA ARG A 141 12.65 -11.67 -16.91
C ARG A 141 11.59 -12.50 -16.17
N LEU A 142 11.54 -13.79 -16.48
CA LEU A 142 10.67 -14.73 -15.77
C LEU A 142 11.18 -14.96 -14.34
N CYS A 143 10.27 -15.00 -13.38
CA CYS A 143 10.61 -15.23 -11.97
C CYS A 143 11.50 -16.46 -11.76
N GLN A 144 11.17 -17.57 -12.42
CA GLN A 144 11.90 -18.83 -12.31
C GLN A 144 13.31 -18.79 -12.93
N SER A 145 13.64 -17.78 -13.74
CA SER A 145 14.95 -17.67 -14.40
C SER A 145 16.00 -16.93 -13.58
N LEU A 146 15.63 -16.41 -12.40
CA LEU A 146 16.55 -15.70 -11.54
C LEU A 146 17.50 -16.67 -10.83
N SER A 147 18.79 -16.35 -10.82
CA SER A 147 19.79 -17.05 -10.03
C SER A 147 19.63 -16.75 -8.53
N ARG A 148 20.29 -17.52 -7.69
CA ARG A 148 20.29 -17.28 -6.24
C ARG A 148 20.82 -15.89 -5.89
N ASP A 149 21.91 -15.46 -6.50
CA ASP A 149 22.53 -14.15 -6.26
C ASP A 149 21.60 -13.01 -6.70
N GLU A 150 20.88 -13.19 -7.81
CA GLU A 150 19.87 -12.22 -8.26
C GLU A 150 18.68 -12.12 -7.29
N VAL A 151 18.26 -13.24 -6.70
CA VAL A 151 17.19 -13.24 -5.69
C VAL A 151 17.65 -12.55 -4.41
N GLU A 152 18.89 -12.75 -3.98
CA GLU A 152 19.49 -12.05 -2.83
C GLU A 152 19.60 -10.55 -3.07
N SER A 153 20.05 -10.15 -4.26
CA SER A 153 20.09 -8.74 -4.67
C SER A 153 18.70 -8.11 -4.69
N LEU A 154 17.73 -8.83 -5.24
CA LEU A 154 16.32 -8.37 -5.27
C LEU A 154 15.76 -8.18 -3.86
N TYR A 155 15.95 -9.16 -2.97
CA TYR A 155 15.51 -9.09 -1.59
C TYR A 155 16.07 -7.86 -0.87
N LYS A 156 17.37 -7.62 -1.02
CA LYS A 156 18.06 -6.47 -0.44
C LYS A 156 17.51 -5.15 -1.00
N SER A 157 17.37 -5.05 -2.32
CA SER A 157 16.83 -3.85 -2.97
C SER A 157 15.39 -3.54 -2.55
N ILE A 158 14.53 -4.57 -2.36
CA ILE A 158 13.17 -4.38 -1.84
C ILE A 158 13.21 -3.69 -0.47
N LYS A 159 14.01 -4.21 0.46
CA LYS A 159 14.12 -3.65 1.81
C LYS A 159 14.66 -2.22 1.79
N GLU A 160 15.81 -2.01 1.15
CA GLU A 160 16.51 -0.71 1.13
C GLU A 160 15.66 0.39 0.49
N ILE A 161 15.07 0.14 -0.69
CA ILE A 161 14.26 1.14 -1.40
C ILE A 161 13.01 1.52 -0.61
N LEU A 162 12.32 0.53 -0.03
CA LEU A 162 11.09 0.81 0.73
C LEU A 162 11.37 1.48 2.08
N GLU A 163 12.44 1.10 2.77
CA GLU A 163 12.87 1.75 4.01
C GLU A 163 13.31 3.21 3.76
N GLU A 164 14.04 3.46 2.68
CA GLU A 164 14.44 4.81 2.28
C GLU A 164 13.20 5.66 1.93
N ALA A 165 12.27 5.10 1.15
CA ALA A 165 11.02 5.76 0.81
C ALA A 165 10.22 6.19 2.05
N LEU A 166 10.16 5.35 3.07
CA LEU A 166 9.50 5.71 4.34
C LEU A 166 10.22 6.86 5.06
N LYS A 167 11.56 6.85 5.11
CA LYS A 167 12.35 7.92 5.74
C LYS A 167 12.18 9.26 5.05
N LEU A 168 12.01 9.24 3.73
CA LEU A 168 11.82 10.45 2.91
C LEU A 168 10.35 10.92 2.83
N GLY A 169 9.41 10.20 3.44
CA GLY A 169 7.98 10.52 3.36
C GLY A 169 7.34 10.20 2.01
N GLY A 170 7.93 9.29 1.25
CA GLY A 170 7.47 8.88 -0.07
C GLY A 170 8.25 9.52 -1.22
N THR A 171 7.79 9.28 -2.45
CA THR A 171 8.32 9.95 -3.66
C THR A 171 7.42 11.13 -4.00
N SER A 172 7.91 12.34 -3.80
CA SER A 172 7.33 13.54 -4.41
C SER A 172 7.80 13.58 -5.87
N ILE A 173 6.89 13.43 -6.80
CA ILE A 173 7.14 13.73 -8.22
C ILE A 173 6.71 15.16 -8.47
#